data_896351a07ef2ce36329e819b70606ba4
#
_entry.id   896351a07ef2ce36329e819b70606ba4
#
_cell.length_a   1.000
_cell.length_b   1.000
_cell.length_c   1.000
_cell.angle_alpha   90.00
_cell.angle_beta   90.00
_cell.angle_gamma   90.00
#
_symmetry.space_group_name_H-M   'P 1'
#
loop_
_entity.id
_entity.type
_entity.pdbx_description
1 polymer ?
#
loop_
_entity_poly.entity_id
_entity_poly.type
_entity_poly.pdbx_seq_one_letter_code
_entity_poly.pdbx_strand_id
1 'polypeptide(L)'
;MTTCDFLVIGGGVIGLSIARDLRRRQPNARIILIEKESSCGAHASGRNSGVLHAGFYYSPDSLKAKFTRLGNERLTAYCEEKRIPLNKCGKLVVAKDAGDLKSLD
;
A
#
# COMPACT_ATOMS: atom_id res chain seq x y z
N MET A 1 23.96 0.18 -25.27
CA MET A 1 23.03 1.10 -24.57
C MET A 1 21.77 0.32 -24.23
N THR A 2 21.31 0.36 -22.98
CA THR A 2 20.06 -0.31 -22.58
C THR A 2 18.91 0.67 -22.69
N THR A 3 17.90 0.37 -23.49
CA THR A 3 16.69 1.18 -23.67
C THR A 3 15.50 0.53 -23.00
N CYS A 4 14.53 1.30 -22.57
CA CYS A 4 13.26 0.82 -22.03
C CYS A 4 12.14 1.80 -22.37
N ASP A 5 10.89 1.31 -22.35
CA ASP A 5 9.71 2.16 -22.50
C ASP A 5 9.36 2.83 -21.17
N PHE A 6 9.60 2.15 -20.05
CA PHE A 6 9.38 2.66 -18.69
C PHE A 6 10.55 2.33 -17.78
N LEU A 7 11.03 3.34 -17.06
CA LEU A 7 12.03 3.19 -16.01
C LEU A 7 11.39 3.52 -14.65
N VAL A 8 11.37 2.55 -13.74
CA VAL A 8 10.92 2.73 -12.36
C VAL A 8 12.14 2.82 -11.46
N ILE A 9 12.27 3.89 -10.71
CA ILE A 9 13.39 4.11 -9.78
C ILE A 9 12.92 3.86 -8.36
N GLY A 10 13.49 2.87 -7.71
CA GLY A 10 13.19 2.43 -6.35
C GLY A 10 12.34 1.17 -6.29
N GLY A 11 12.86 0.14 -5.59
CA GLY A 11 12.25 -1.17 -5.38
C GLY A 11 11.42 -1.28 -4.09
N GLY A 12 10.87 -0.18 -3.59
CA GLY A 12 9.89 -0.19 -2.51
C GLY A 12 8.50 -0.60 -3.00
N VAL A 13 7.52 -0.71 -2.07
CA VAL A 13 6.15 -1.14 -2.38
C VAL A 13 5.49 -0.30 -3.48
N ILE A 14 5.77 0.99 -3.55
CA ILE A 14 5.21 1.88 -4.57
C ILE A 14 5.80 1.54 -5.93
N GLY A 15 7.13 1.49 -6.07
CA GLY A 15 7.79 1.19 -7.34
C GLY A 15 7.42 -0.21 -7.86
N LEU A 16 7.40 -1.21 -6.99
CA LEU A 16 6.97 -2.56 -7.34
C LEU A 16 5.50 -2.61 -7.79
N SER A 17 4.62 -1.86 -7.13
CA SER A 17 3.20 -1.79 -7.50
C SER A 17 3.00 -1.11 -8.85
N ILE A 18 3.74 -0.03 -9.12
CA ILE A 18 3.72 0.67 -10.42
C ILE A 18 4.26 -0.23 -11.53
N ALA A 19 5.41 -0.86 -11.32
CA ALA A 19 6.00 -1.75 -12.31
C ALA A 19 5.07 -2.93 -12.66
N ARG A 20 4.41 -3.49 -11.63
CA ARG A 20 3.42 -4.55 -11.81
C ARG A 20 2.18 -4.07 -12.58
N ASP A 21 1.65 -2.90 -12.27
CA ASP A 21 0.48 -2.35 -12.97
C ASP A 21 0.82 -1.99 -14.42
N LEU A 22 1.99 -1.40 -14.67
CA LEU A 22 2.50 -1.17 -16.01
C LEU A 22 2.60 -2.46 -16.81
N ARG A 23 3.14 -3.53 -16.24
CA ARG A 23 3.24 -4.83 -16.91
C ARG A 23 1.86 -5.39 -17.29
N ARG A 24 0.85 -5.18 -16.44
CA ARG A 24 -0.52 -5.63 -16.73
C ARG A 24 -1.18 -4.84 -17.84
N ARG A 25 -0.94 -3.53 -17.89
CA ARG A 25 -1.54 -2.61 -18.88
C ARG A 25 -0.78 -2.58 -20.20
N GLN A 26 0.52 -2.81 -20.14
CA GLN A 26 1.43 -2.74 -21.28
C GLN A 26 2.28 -4.02 -21.35
N PRO A 27 1.66 -5.16 -21.73
CA PRO A 27 2.32 -6.47 -21.66
C PRO A 27 3.57 -6.57 -22.56
N ASN A 28 3.62 -5.80 -23.64
CA ASN A 28 4.72 -5.79 -24.60
C ASN A 28 5.80 -4.74 -24.27
N ALA A 29 5.54 -3.85 -23.32
CA ALA A 29 6.51 -2.81 -22.96
C ALA A 29 7.71 -3.38 -22.21
N ARG A 30 8.87 -2.82 -22.50
CA ARG A 30 10.11 -3.10 -21.76
C ARG A 30 10.15 -2.22 -20.51
N ILE A 31 9.89 -2.82 -19.37
CA ILE A 31 9.88 -2.15 -18.06
C ILE A 31 11.17 -2.52 -17.33
N ILE A 32 11.92 -1.52 -16.90
CA ILE A 32 13.11 -1.68 -16.06
C ILE A 32 12.81 -1.04 -14.71
N LEU A 33 13.06 -1.80 -13.64
CA LEU A 33 13.08 -1.29 -12.27
C LEU A 33 14.50 -1.32 -11.77
N ILE A 34 14.98 -0.20 -11.22
CA ILE A 34 16.28 -0.10 -10.59
C ILE A 34 16.13 0.18 -9.09
N GLU A 35 16.93 -0.49 -8.30
CA GLU A 35 17.00 -0.33 -6.84
C GLU A 35 18.49 -0.14 -6.45
N LYS A 36 18.74 0.77 -5.51
CA LYS A 36 20.10 1.06 -5.03
C LYS A 36 20.65 -0.04 -4.12
N GLU A 37 19.75 -0.74 -3.42
CA GLU A 37 20.13 -1.83 -2.54
C GLU A 37 20.18 -3.17 -3.29
N SER A 38 20.76 -4.18 -2.66
CA SER A 38 20.86 -5.53 -3.22
C SER A 38 19.52 -6.27 -3.29
N SER A 39 18.48 -5.76 -2.61
CA SER A 39 17.14 -6.34 -2.59
C SER A 39 16.04 -5.28 -2.51
N CYS A 40 14.87 -5.62 -3.06
CA CYS A 40 13.69 -4.77 -2.92
C CYS A 40 13.18 -4.74 -1.48
N GLY A 41 12.53 -3.63 -1.09
CA GLY A 41 11.89 -3.50 0.21
C GLY A 41 12.84 -3.30 1.39
N ALA A 42 14.12 -3.08 1.17
CA ALA A 42 15.15 -2.98 2.23
C ALA A 42 14.94 -1.82 3.22
N HIS A 43 14.17 -0.80 2.86
CA HIS A 43 13.85 0.38 3.67
C HIS A 43 12.43 0.34 4.24
N ALA A 44 11.69 1.45 4.18
CA ALA A 44 10.37 1.63 4.82
C ALA A 44 9.36 0.52 4.48
N SER A 45 9.38 -0.02 3.27
CA SER A 45 8.46 -1.08 2.84
C SER A 45 8.66 -2.40 3.58
N GLY A 46 9.88 -2.69 4.00
CA GLY A 46 10.22 -3.89 4.79
C GLY A 46 10.39 -3.61 6.30
N ARG A 47 10.30 -2.34 6.74
CA ARG A 47 10.57 -1.90 8.11
C ARG A 47 9.43 -1.04 8.67
N ASN A 48 8.21 -1.50 8.53
CA ASN A 48 7.01 -0.82 9.02
C ASN A 48 6.27 -1.69 10.04
N SER A 49 5.17 -1.16 10.59
CA SER A 49 4.37 -1.86 11.60
C SER A 49 3.58 -3.06 11.05
N GLY A 50 3.55 -3.26 9.75
CA GLY A 50 2.75 -4.31 9.12
C GLY A 50 1.23 -4.11 9.24
N VAL A 51 0.78 -2.93 9.65
CA VAL A 51 -0.64 -2.63 9.84
C VAL A 51 -1.26 -2.16 8.53
N LEU A 52 -2.26 -2.88 8.06
CA LEU A 52 -3.09 -2.45 6.95
C LEU A 52 -4.17 -1.50 7.48
N HIS A 53 -3.92 -0.20 7.34
CA HIS A 53 -4.79 0.85 7.88
C HIS A 53 -6.15 0.89 7.21
N ALA A 54 -7.23 1.08 8.01
CA ALA A 54 -8.61 1.19 7.52
C ALA A 54 -8.98 2.61 7.08
N GLY A 55 -8.31 3.64 7.62
CA GLY A 55 -8.46 5.04 7.19
C GLY A 55 -9.64 5.81 7.81
N PHE A 56 -10.38 5.22 8.74
CA PHE A 56 -11.58 5.83 9.34
C PHE A 56 -11.31 7.11 10.17
N TYR A 57 -10.07 7.35 10.57
CA TYR A 57 -9.65 8.54 11.32
C TYR A 57 -9.21 9.73 10.44
N TYR A 58 -9.35 9.62 9.13
CA TYR A 58 -9.13 10.74 8.21
C TYR A 58 -10.45 11.42 7.88
N SER A 59 -10.42 12.73 7.56
CA SER A 59 -11.60 13.45 7.10
C SER A 59 -12.27 12.67 5.95
N PRO A 60 -13.58 12.37 6.03
CA PRO A 60 -14.29 11.48 5.10
C PRO A 60 -14.09 11.84 3.62
N ASP A 61 -14.08 13.14 3.31
CA ASP A 61 -13.97 13.65 1.93
C ASP A 61 -12.54 13.76 1.43
N SER A 62 -11.55 13.39 2.26
CA SER A 62 -10.15 13.48 1.87
C SER A 62 -9.75 12.36 0.90
N LEU A 63 -8.88 12.68 -0.06
CA LEU A 63 -8.26 11.66 -0.92
C LEU A 63 -7.53 10.60 -0.09
N LYS A 64 -7.01 10.98 1.07
CA LYS A 64 -6.32 10.06 1.99
C LYS A 64 -7.28 9.01 2.55
N ALA A 65 -8.47 9.41 3.02
CA ALA A 65 -9.51 8.48 3.47
C ALA A 65 -9.92 7.54 2.33
N LYS A 66 -10.23 8.10 1.16
CA LYS A 66 -10.64 7.36 -0.03
C LYS A 66 -9.60 6.31 -0.44
N PHE A 67 -8.34 6.72 -0.61
CA PHE A 67 -7.30 5.79 -1.06
C PHE A 67 -6.89 4.78 0.00
N THR A 68 -6.94 5.15 1.28
CA THR A 68 -6.65 4.19 2.36
C THR A 68 -7.72 3.10 2.41
N ARG A 69 -9.00 3.45 2.30
CA ARG A 69 -10.09 2.48 2.26
C ARG A 69 -9.99 1.56 1.05
N LEU A 70 -9.90 2.14 -0.16
CA LEU A 70 -9.77 1.34 -1.39
C LEU A 70 -8.50 0.49 -1.40
N GLY A 71 -7.41 1.00 -0.84
CA GLY A 71 -6.15 0.26 -0.71
C GLY A 71 -6.28 -0.91 0.25
N ASN A 72 -6.97 -0.73 1.38
CA ASN A 72 -7.26 -1.80 2.33
C ASN A 72 -8.07 -2.92 1.67
N GLU A 73 -9.17 -2.59 1.02
CA GLU A 73 -10.02 -3.57 0.32
C GLU A 73 -9.22 -4.37 -0.73
N ARG A 74 -8.49 -3.66 -1.59
CA ARG A 74 -7.72 -4.27 -2.69
C ARG A 74 -6.55 -5.13 -2.19
N LEU A 75 -5.84 -4.65 -1.17
CA LEU A 75 -4.70 -5.39 -0.63
C LEU A 75 -5.17 -6.61 0.16
N THR A 76 -6.30 -6.52 0.87
CA THR A 76 -6.94 -7.67 1.52
C THR A 76 -7.29 -8.75 0.50
N ALA A 77 -8.00 -8.38 -0.56
CA ALA A 77 -8.35 -9.31 -1.64
C ALA A 77 -7.11 -9.92 -2.31
N TYR A 78 -6.07 -9.12 -2.52
CA TYR A 78 -4.80 -9.60 -3.08
C TYR A 78 -4.10 -10.60 -2.15
N CYS A 79 -4.07 -10.32 -0.84
CA CYS A 79 -3.48 -11.24 0.13
C CYS A 79 -4.23 -12.58 0.15
N GLU A 80 -5.56 -12.54 0.10
CA GLU A 80 -6.40 -13.74 0.05
C GLU A 80 -6.15 -14.54 -1.23
N GLU A 81 -6.16 -13.88 -2.40
CA GLU A 81 -5.87 -14.51 -3.69
C GLU A 81 -4.50 -15.20 -3.70
N LYS A 82 -3.49 -14.53 -3.15
CA LYS A 82 -2.10 -15.02 -3.14
C LYS A 82 -1.77 -15.88 -1.93
N ARG A 83 -2.72 -16.14 -1.04
CA ARG A 83 -2.52 -16.88 0.22
C ARG A 83 -1.42 -16.28 1.09
N ILE A 84 -1.32 -14.95 1.09
CA ILE A 84 -0.42 -14.21 1.97
C ILE A 84 -1.10 -14.11 3.33
N PRO A 85 -0.45 -14.50 4.43
CA PRO A 85 -1.05 -14.45 5.76
C PRO A 85 -1.52 -13.04 6.11
N LEU A 86 -2.78 -12.91 6.53
CA LEU A 86 -3.41 -11.66 6.94
C LEU A 86 -4.22 -11.92 8.21
N ASN A 87 -3.89 -11.21 9.30
CA ASN A 87 -4.65 -11.26 10.53
C ASN A 87 -5.71 -10.15 10.54
N LYS A 88 -6.99 -10.53 10.42
CA LYS A 88 -8.14 -9.60 10.48
C LYS A 88 -8.57 -9.37 11.94
N CYS A 89 -7.65 -8.94 12.80
CA CYS A 89 -7.88 -8.76 14.24
C CYS A 89 -8.81 -7.58 14.59
N GLY A 90 -9.20 -6.76 13.61
CA GLY A 90 -9.95 -5.53 13.85
C GLY A 90 -9.11 -4.42 14.49
N LYS A 91 -9.78 -3.38 14.95
CA LYS A 91 -9.16 -2.26 15.66
C LYS A 91 -10.10 -1.75 16.76
N LEU A 92 -9.56 -1.57 17.94
CA LEU A 92 -10.25 -0.93 19.05
C LEU A 92 -9.83 0.54 19.11
N VAL A 93 -10.81 1.44 19.16
CA VAL A 93 -10.59 2.86 19.40
C VAL A 93 -11.21 3.19 20.75
N VAL A 94 -10.44 3.83 21.62
CA VAL A 94 -10.84 4.15 22.98
C VAL A 94 -10.81 5.66 23.16
N ALA A 95 -11.92 6.24 23.58
CA ALA A 95 -11.98 7.63 24.00
C ALA A 95 -11.25 7.80 25.36
N LYS A 96 -10.45 8.83 25.50
CA LYS A 96 -9.77 9.16 26.77
C LYS A 96 -10.68 9.96 27.69
N ASP A 97 -11.57 10.77 27.11
CA ASP A 97 -12.47 11.66 27.83
C ASP A 97 -13.78 11.90 27.06
N ALA A 98 -14.69 12.68 27.66
CA ALA A 98 -15.98 12.99 27.07
C ALA A 98 -15.90 13.83 25.78
N GLY A 99 -14.78 14.53 25.54
CA GLY A 99 -14.54 15.27 24.29
C GLY A 99 -14.25 14.33 23.13
N ASP A 100 -13.44 13.28 23.39
CA ASP A 100 -13.11 12.27 22.40
C ASP A 100 -14.34 11.43 21.99
N LEU A 101 -15.30 11.21 22.90
CA LEU A 101 -16.54 10.46 22.60
C LEU A 101 -17.32 11.04 21.43
N LYS A 102 -17.37 12.40 21.33
CA LYS A 102 -18.05 13.09 20.22
C LYS A 102 -17.40 12.84 18.85
N SER A 103 -16.18 12.36 18.84
CA SER A 103 -15.41 12.07 17.61
C SER A 103 -15.54 10.62 17.17
N LEU A 104 -16.21 9.77 17.98
CA LEU A 104 -16.42 8.35 17.69
C LEU A 104 -17.77 8.06 17.00
N ASP A 105 -18.69 9.02 17.00
CA ASP A 105 -19.98 8.99 16.30
C ASP A 105 -19.80 9.55 14.87
#